data_4483ef8a0d83cee73688514b2993aec3
#
_entry.id   4483ef8a0d83cee73688514b2993aec3
#
_cell.length_a   1.000
_cell.length_b   1.000
_cell.length_c   1.000
_cell.angle_alpha   90.00
_cell.angle_beta   90.00
_cell.angle_gamma   90.00
#
_symmetry.space_group_name_H-M   'P 1'
#
loop_
_entity.id
_entity.type
_entity.pdbx_description
1 polymer ?
#
loop_
_entity_poly.entity_id
_entity_poly.type
_entity_poly.pdbx_seq_one_letter_code
_entity_poly.pdbx_strand_id
1 'polypeptide(L)'
;MEKLSIISPLAEIGEGSIIGRFAVIDDGVKIGKNCYIGDYCRISGEVIIGDGTYIGARVSIYGNTVIGCNNLISDNCCIGLPSEHIGYHHYEGKVIIGDDNHICSCCTIDCGNNFGSKQKNEYLPYITEGGYPEDATVIADRCFILNGVTIHHNCHVGLGDIPNSVEKDYDTIICSKCNLNGFVHVGKGSELSSGTFVREWMCIAPGAFTAMGEHIVKNVPPFAKILKNRNHGTFEDRLKLFNVSSDDLKNIKSMVAMPMFY
;
A
#
# COMPACT_ATOMS: atom_id res chain seq x y z
N MET A 1 -24.08 -10.89 28.33
CA MET A 1 -24.40 -10.04 27.16
C MET A 1 -24.32 -10.93 25.92
N GLU A 2 -25.39 -11.05 25.16
CA GLU A 2 -25.36 -11.79 23.89
C GLU A 2 -24.31 -11.20 22.96
N LYS A 3 -23.52 -12.07 22.31
CA LYS A 3 -22.61 -11.65 21.23
C LYS A 3 -23.52 -11.21 20.07
N LEU A 4 -23.58 -9.91 19.82
CA LEU A 4 -24.36 -9.33 18.73
C LEU A 4 -23.64 -9.41 17.36
N SER A 5 -22.51 -10.08 17.27
CA SER A 5 -21.77 -10.32 16.02
C SER A 5 -22.29 -11.59 15.32
N ILE A 6 -22.24 -11.60 14.00
CA ILE A 6 -22.56 -12.76 13.16
C ILE A 6 -21.23 -13.35 12.68
N ILE A 7 -20.89 -14.53 13.16
CA ILE A 7 -19.64 -15.22 12.80
C ILE A 7 -19.99 -16.57 12.20
N SER A 8 -19.53 -16.82 10.99
CA SER A 8 -19.71 -18.14 10.36
C SER A 8 -19.05 -19.22 11.20
N PRO A 9 -19.67 -20.39 11.33
CA PRO A 9 -19.04 -21.57 11.94
C PRO A 9 -17.83 -22.09 11.16
N LEU A 10 -17.64 -21.66 9.92
CA LEU A 10 -16.49 -22.01 9.05
C LEU A 10 -15.38 -20.95 9.12
N ALA A 11 -15.57 -19.83 9.82
CA ALA A 11 -14.52 -18.86 10.08
C ALA A 11 -13.57 -19.36 11.17
N GLU A 12 -12.28 -19.14 10.98
CA GLU A 12 -11.24 -19.46 11.96
C GLU A 12 -10.84 -18.20 12.74
N ILE A 13 -11.01 -18.21 14.06
CA ILE A 13 -10.67 -17.08 14.93
C ILE A 13 -9.59 -17.53 15.92
N GLY A 14 -8.40 -16.91 15.84
CA GLY A 14 -7.29 -17.20 16.73
C GLY A 14 -7.53 -16.80 18.18
N GLU A 15 -6.81 -17.48 19.07
CA GLU A 15 -6.91 -17.27 20.51
C GLU A 15 -6.60 -15.82 20.92
N GLY A 16 -7.34 -15.28 21.87
CA GLY A 16 -7.19 -13.91 22.36
C GLY A 16 -7.79 -12.83 21.45
N SER A 17 -8.33 -13.19 20.29
CA SER A 17 -8.93 -12.22 19.38
C SER A 17 -10.32 -11.78 19.83
N ILE A 18 -10.61 -10.49 19.64
CA ILE A 18 -11.85 -9.83 20.06
C ILE A 18 -12.61 -9.39 18.81
N ILE A 19 -13.87 -9.83 18.70
CA ILE A 19 -14.79 -9.42 17.63
C ILE A 19 -15.81 -8.46 18.20
N GLY A 20 -15.88 -7.27 17.62
CA GLY A 20 -16.77 -6.19 18.01
C GLY A 20 -18.25 -6.49 17.71
N ARG A 21 -19.12 -5.61 18.20
CA ARG A 21 -20.58 -5.75 18.07
C ARG A 21 -21.00 -5.49 16.62
N PHE A 22 -22.00 -6.24 16.16
CA PHE A 22 -22.56 -6.13 14.81
C PHE A 22 -21.52 -6.36 13.69
N ALA A 23 -20.36 -6.92 14.02
CA ALA A 23 -19.43 -7.40 13.01
C ALA A 23 -20.00 -8.65 12.33
N VAL A 24 -19.77 -8.77 11.02
CA VAL A 24 -20.14 -9.91 10.20
C VAL A 24 -18.86 -10.54 9.65
N ILE A 25 -18.61 -11.79 10.02
CA ILE A 25 -17.45 -12.58 9.56
C ILE A 25 -17.99 -13.78 8.79
N ASP A 26 -17.78 -13.79 7.49
CA ASP A 26 -18.31 -14.80 6.58
C ASP A 26 -17.39 -16.04 6.50
N ASP A 27 -17.79 -17.02 5.70
CA ASP A 27 -17.04 -18.25 5.44
C ASP A 27 -15.68 -17.93 4.81
N GLY A 28 -14.67 -18.79 5.02
CA GLY A 28 -13.34 -18.66 4.44
C GLY A 28 -12.42 -17.66 5.14
N VAL A 29 -12.94 -16.88 6.08
CA VAL A 29 -12.17 -15.88 6.84
C VAL A 29 -11.33 -16.55 7.91
N LYS A 30 -10.04 -16.18 7.96
CA LYS A 30 -9.08 -16.61 8.99
C LYS A 30 -8.50 -15.39 9.70
N ILE A 31 -8.71 -15.31 11.00
CA ILE A 31 -8.19 -14.24 11.86
C ILE A 31 -7.18 -14.86 12.82
N GLY A 32 -5.98 -14.29 12.86
CA GLY A 32 -4.88 -14.70 13.72
C GLY A 32 -5.17 -14.48 15.20
N LYS A 33 -4.15 -14.63 16.03
CA LYS A 33 -4.23 -14.48 17.49
C LYS A 33 -4.13 -13.01 17.90
N ASN A 34 -4.75 -12.69 19.05
CA ASN A 34 -4.69 -11.36 19.67
C ASN A 34 -5.08 -10.21 18.72
N CYS A 35 -5.95 -10.48 17.77
CA CYS A 35 -6.50 -9.47 16.87
C CYS A 35 -7.68 -8.73 17.53
N TYR A 36 -7.89 -7.50 17.08
CA TYR A 36 -9.10 -6.74 17.41
C TYR A 36 -9.85 -6.40 16.13
N ILE A 37 -11.10 -6.78 16.04
CA ILE A 37 -12.03 -6.44 14.95
C ILE A 37 -13.11 -5.54 15.53
N GLY A 38 -13.18 -4.30 15.06
CA GLY A 38 -14.08 -3.27 15.57
C GLY A 38 -15.56 -3.52 15.29
N ASP A 39 -16.40 -2.67 15.88
CA ASP A 39 -17.85 -2.73 15.71
C ASP A 39 -18.26 -2.48 14.24
N TYR A 40 -19.29 -3.17 13.76
CA TYR A 40 -19.86 -3.02 12.41
C TYR A 40 -18.90 -3.35 11.26
N CYS A 41 -17.84 -4.09 11.49
CA CYS A 41 -16.97 -4.58 10.42
C CYS A 41 -17.68 -5.64 9.59
N ARG A 42 -17.36 -5.70 8.28
CA ARG A 42 -17.72 -6.80 7.40
C ARG A 42 -16.47 -7.40 6.77
N ILE A 43 -16.26 -8.70 7.00
CA ILE A 43 -15.12 -9.44 6.44
C ILE A 43 -15.68 -10.65 5.70
N SER A 44 -15.40 -10.73 4.38
CA SER A 44 -16.05 -11.70 3.50
C SER A 44 -15.12 -12.15 2.37
N GLY A 45 -15.09 -13.43 2.09
CA GLY A 45 -14.24 -14.07 1.07
C GLY A 45 -13.02 -14.77 1.68
N GLU A 46 -12.03 -15.08 0.85
CA GLU A 46 -10.78 -15.74 1.26
C GLU A 46 -9.86 -14.72 1.97
N VAL A 47 -10.27 -14.23 3.14
CA VAL A 47 -9.53 -13.21 3.89
C VAL A 47 -8.69 -13.86 4.99
N ILE A 48 -7.40 -13.50 5.02
CA ILE A 48 -6.47 -13.91 6.08
C ILE A 48 -5.94 -12.65 6.78
N ILE A 49 -6.04 -12.61 8.11
CA ILE A 49 -5.52 -11.52 8.95
C ILE A 49 -4.51 -12.12 9.93
N GLY A 50 -3.28 -11.62 9.90
CA GLY A 50 -2.18 -12.05 10.77
C GLY A 50 -2.34 -11.61 12.22
N ASP A 51 -1.53 -12.21 13.08
CA ASP A 51 -1.56 -12.02 14.52
C ASP A 51 -1.38 -10.55 14.95
N GLY A 52 -2.00 -10.14 16.04
CA GLY A 52 -1.83 -8.82 16.63
C GLY A 52 -2.40 -7.65 15.83
N THR A 53 -3.07 -7.92 14.72
CA THR A 53 -3.63 -6.86 13.85
C THR A 53 -4.88 -6.23 14.47
N TYR A 54 -4.94 -4.89 14.46
CA TYR A 54 -6.08 -4.10 14.90
C TYR A 54 -6.87 -3.58 13.69
N ILE A 55 -8.16 -3.89 13.63
CA ILE A 55 -9.11 -3.40 12.64
C ILE A 55 -10.13 -2.51 13.36
N GLY A 56 -10.20 -1.24 12.98
CA GLY A 56 -11.14 -0.27 13.53
C GLY A 56 -12.59 -0.56 13.20
N ALA A 57 -13.49 0.33 13.61
CA ALA A 57 -14.91 0.17 13.37
C ALA A 57 -15.30 0.45 11.90
N ARG A 58 -16.36 -0.22 11.43
CA ARG A 58 -16.92 -0.02 10.08
C ARG A 58 -15.93 -0.25 8.95
N VAL A 59 -14.94 -1.10 9.16
CA VAL A 59 -14.01 -1.53 8.11
C VAL A 59 -14.66 -2.67 7.35
N SER A 60 -14.53 -2.61 6.01
CA SER A 60 -14.97 -3.66 5.12
C SER A 60 -13.77 -4.29 4.41
N ILE A 61 -13.64 -5.63 4.47
CA ILE A 61 -12.55 -6.38 3.84
C ILE A 61 -13.16 -7.48 2.99
N TYR A 62 -12.77 -7.55 1.73
CA TYR A 62 -13.38 -8.45 0.76
C TYR A 62 -12.37 -9.27 -0.03
N GLY A 63 -12.89 -10.32 -0.67
CA GLY A 63 -12.23 -11.07 -1.73
C GLY A 63 -11.04 -11.89 -1.27
N ASN A 64 -10.02 -12.00 -2.10
CA ASN A 64 -8.77 -12.70 -1.80
C ASN A 64 -7.77 -11.70 -1.19
N THR A 65 -7.89 -11.48 0.13
CA THR A 65 -7.11 -10.45 0.84
C THR A 65 -6.27 -11.09 1.94
N VAL A 66 -4.96 -10.84 1.89
CA VAL A 66 -4.02 -11.23 2.94
C VAL A 66 -3.50 -9.98 3.64
N ILE A 67 -3.67 -9.92 4.94
CA ILE A 67 -3.14 -8.85 5.81
C ILE A 67 -2.19 -9.54 6.80
N GLY A 68 -0.97 -9.06 6.87
CA GLY A 68 0.07 -9.58 7.78
C GLY A 68 -0.20 -9.27 9.25
N CYS A 69 0.86 -9.34 10.05
CA CYS A 69 0.81 -9.18 11.49
C CYS A 69 0.96 -7.71 11.94
N ASN A 70 0.49 -7.40 13.14
CA ASN A 70 0.69 -6.11 13.82
C ASN A 70 0.25 -4.87 13.02
N ASN A 71 -0.66 -5.02 12.08
CA ASN A 71 -1.19 -3.88 11.34
C ASN A 71 -2.19 -3.09 12.19
N LEU A 72 -2.22 -1.77 12.02
CA LEU A 72 -3.25 -0.87 12.54
C LEU A 72 -4.06 -0.32 11.37
N ILE A 73 -5.28 -0.79 11.20
CA ILE A 73 -6.23 -0.32 10.18
C ILE A 73 -7.35 0.44 10.88
N SER A 74 -7.42 1.75 10.67
CA SER A 74 -8.38 2.62 11.34
C SER A 74 -9.78 2.54 10.72
N ASP A 75 -10.72 3.27 11.30
CA ASP A 75 -12.15 3.21 10.97
C ASP A 75 -12.50 3.56 9.52
N ASN A 76 -13.58 2.98 9.02
CA ASN A 76 -14.20 3.27 7.73
C ASN A 76 -13.31 2.99 6.51
N CYS A 77 -12.32 2.11 6.61
CA CYS A 77 -11.55 1.66 5.46
C CYS A 77 -12.30 0.60 4.66
N CYS A 78 -12.07 0.59 3.34
CA CYS A 78 -12.56 -0.44 2.44
C CYS A 78 -11.37 -1.11 1.74
N ILE A 79 -11.22 -2.43 1.88
CA ILE A 79 -10.07 -3.18 1.36
C ILE A 79 -10.57 -4.36 0.53
N GLY A 80 -9.96 -4.58 -0.64
CA GLY A 80 -10.31 -5.67 -1.54
C GLY A 80 -11.56 -5.40 -2.37
N LEU A 81 -11.91 -4.13 -2.58
CA LEU A 81 -12.98 -3.76 -3.51
C LEU A 81 -12.63 -4.22 -4.93
N PRO A 82 -13.67 -4.51 -5.76
CA PRO A 82 -13.45 -4.78 -7.17
C PRO A 82 -12.68 -3.67 -7.87
N SER A 83 -11.76 -4.07 -8.77
CA SER A 83 -11.00 -3.11 -9.57
C SER A 83 -11.91 -2.17 -10.36
N GLU A 84 -11.70 -0.86 -10.25
CA GLU A 84 -12.40 0.17 -11.00
C GLU A 84 -11.88 0.28 -12.46
N HIS A 85 -11.92 -0.83 -13.19
CA HIS A 85 -11.45 -0.90 -14.56
C HIS A 85 -12.60 -1.30 -15.52
N ILE A 86 -12.77 -0.58 -16.63
CA ILE A 86 -13.87 -0.81 -17.60
C ILE A 86 -13.89 -2.26 -18.12
N GLY A 87 -12.74 -2.89 -18.25
CA GLY A 87 -12.59 -4.30 -18.66
C GLY A 87 -12.68 -5.30 -17.52
N TYR A 88 -13.02 -4.88 -16.30
CA TYR A 88 -13.15 -5.79 -15.16
C TYR A 88 -14.40 -6.66 -15.29
N HIS A 89 -14.22 -7.96 -15.40
CA HIS A 89 -15.29 -8.93 -15.52
C HIS A 89 -15.15 -10.04 -14.47
N HIS A 90 -15.51 -9.74 -13.23
CA HIS A 90 -15.59 -10.73 -12.13
C HIS A 90 -14.31 -11.54 -11.90
N TYR A 91 -13.14 -10.93 -12.11
CA TYR A 91 -11.88 -11.54 -11.76
C TYR A 91 -11.62 -11.40 -10.26
N GLU A 92 -11.19 -12.48 -9.63
CA GLU A 92 -10.81 -12.53 -8.23
C GLU A 92 -9.38 -12.02 -8.05
N GLY A 93 -9.20 -10.71 -8.15
CA GLY A 93 -7.92 -10.08 -7.87
C GLY A 93 -7.53 -10.19 -6.41
N LYS A 94 -6.25 -9.93 -6.12
CA LYS A 94 -5.69 -10.06 -4.77
C LYS A 94 -5.35 -8.71 -4.16
N VAL A 95 -5.41 -8.67 -2.82
CA VAL A 95 -4.75 -7.63 -2.01
C VAL A 95 -3.77 -8.32 -1.07
N ILE A 96 -2.56 -7.80 -0.99
CA ILE A 96 -1.53 -8.26 -0.06
C ILE A 96 -1.04 -7.05 0.73
N ILE A 97 -1.21 -7.08 2.03
CA ILE A 97 -0.71 -6.08 2.98
C ILE A 97 0.28 -6.80 3.89
N GLY A 98 1.50 -6.31 3.95
CA GLY A 98 2.56 -6.85 4.81
C GLY A 98 2.34 -6.58 6.29
N ASP A 99 3.43 -6.55 7.04
CA ASP A 99 3.43 -6.40 8.49
C ASP A 99 3.65 -4.94 8.92
N ASP A 100 3.26 -4.63 10.17
CA ASP A 100 3.56 -3.37 10.86
C ASP A 100 3.11 -2.10 10.12
N ASN A 101 2.05 -2.18 9.31
CA ASN A 101 1.50 -1.03 8.62
C ASN A 101 0.53 -0.24 9.48
N HIS A 102 0.46 1.07 9.25
CA HIS A 102 -0.58 1.93 9.78
C HIS A 102 -1.40 2.53 8.63
N ILE A 103 -2.63 2.08 8.48
CA ILE A 103 -3.60 2.56 7.49
C ILE A 103 -4.66 3.36 8.24
N CYS A 104 -4.63 4.68 8.06
CA CYS A 104 -5.54 5.60 8.71
C CYS A 104 -6.96 5.55 8.12
N SER A 105 -7.89 6.28 8.72
CA SER A 105 -9.31 6.18 8.43
C SER A 105 -9.70 6.58 7.00
N CYS A 106 -10.77 5.98 6.52
CA CYS A 106 -11.40 6.30 5.23
C CYS A 106 -10.50 6.02 4.01
N CYS A 107 -9.55 5.10 4.13
CA CYS A 107 -8.75 4.64 2.99
C CYS A 107 -9.51 3.59 2.16
N THR A 108 -9.27 3.61 0.85
CA THR A 108 -9.80 2.62 -0.09
C THR A 108 -8.65 1.91 -0.79
N ILE A 109 -8.67 0.58 -0.82
CA ILE A 109 -7.66 -0.25 -1.47
C ILE A 109 -8.38 -1.28 -2.33
N ASP A 110 -8.27 -1.13 -3.65
CA ASP A 110 -8.90 -2.03 -4.60
C ASP A 110 -8.07 -3.30 -4.79
N CYS A 111 -8.70 -4.41 -5.13
CA CYS A 111 -7.99 -5.62 -5.49
C CYS A 111 -7.30 -5.44 -6.87
N GLY A 112 -6.27 -6.24 -7.12
CA GLY A 112 -5.64 -6.32 -8.41
C GLY A 112 -6.59 -6.87 -9.49
N ASN A 113 -6.13 -6.89 -10.72
CA ASN A 113 -6.81 -7.53 -11.84
C ASN A 113 -5.79 -8.24 -12.75
N ASN A 114 -6.29 -9.05 -13.69
CA ASN A 114 -5.45 -9.83 -14.60
C ASN A 114 -5.08 -9.08 -15.91
N PHE A 115 -5.34 -7.79 -16.00
CA PHE A 115 -4.94 -6.97 -17.15
C PHE A 115 -3.45 -6.64 -17.19
N GLY A 116 -2.63 -7.56 -16.73
CA GLY A 116 -1.21 -7.48 -16.51
C GLY A 116 -0.44 -6.44 -17.33
N SER A 117 0.53 -5.83 -16.74
CA SER A 117 1.37 -4.79 -17.31
C SER A 117 2.13 -5.28 -18.53
N LYS A 118 1.80 -4.77 -19.71
CA LYS A 118 2.65 -4.88 -20.88
C LYS A 118 3.69 -3.76 -20.96
N GLN A 119 3.62 -2.78 -20.07
CA GLN A 119 4.59 -1.69 -20.02
C GLN A 119 5.82 -2.10 -19.21
N LYS A 120 6.97 -2.14 -19.87
CA LYS A 120 8.26 -2.22 -19.18
C LYS A 120 8.55 -0.85 -18.58
N ASN A 121 8.48 -0.74 -17.26
CA ASN A 121 8.92 0.44 -16.55
C ASN A 121 10.41 0.26 -16.19
N GLU A 122 11.25 1.23 -16.53
CA GLU A 122 12.70 1.18 -16.28
C GLU A 122 13.05 1.10 -14.78
N TYR A 123 12.15 1.51 -13.90
CA TYR A 123 12.33 1.46 -12.44
C TYR A 123 11.72 0.20 -11.80
N LEU A 124 11.05 -0.64 -12.56
CA LEU A 124 10.48 -1.90 -12.06
C LEU A 124 11.49 -2.81 -11.34
N PRO A 125 12.74 -2.95 -11.81
CA PRO A 125 13.73 -3.78 -11.12
C PRO A 125 14.00 -3.34 -9.67
N TYR A 126 13.86 -2.05 -9.37
CA TYR A 126 14.06 -1.52 -8.01
C TYR A 126 12.88 -1.77 -7.07
N ILE A 127 11.75 -2.18 -7.61
CA ILE A 127 10.48 -2.28 -6.88
C ILE A 127 9.99 -3.72 -6.79
N THR A 128 10.29 -4.55 -7.80
CA THR A 128 9.72 -5.90 -7.94
C THR A 128 10.58 -7.03 -7.39
N GLU A 129 11.71 -6.77 -6.77
CA GLU A 129 12.59 -7.81 -6.19
C GLU A 129 11.91 -8.65 -5.09
N GLY A 130 10.71 -8.29 -4.65
CA GLY A 130 9.93 -9.01 -3.65
C GLY A 130 9.12 -10.22 -4.15
N GLY A 131 9.06 -10.48 -5.46
CA GLY A 131 8.35 -11.65 -6.01
C GLY A 131 6.82 -11.62 -5.84
N TYR A 132 6.21 -10.47 -5.72
CA TYR A 132 4.75 -10.35 -5.58
C TYR A 132 4.01 -10.57 -6.90
N PRO A 133 2.77 -11.11 -6.85
CA PRO A 133 1.98 -11.36 -8.05
C PRO A 133 1.64 -10.07 -8.80
N GLU A 134 1.77 -10.07 -10.12
CA GLU A 134 1.39 -8.93 -10.97
C GLU A 134 -0.12 -8.62 -10.93
N ASP A 135 -0.93 -9.60 -10.55
CA ASP A 135 -2.38 -9.52 -10.43
C ASP A 135 -2.86 -9.09 -9.03
N ALA A 136 -1.97 -8.54 -8.23
CA ALA A 136 -2.27 -8.08 -6.87
C ALA A 136 -2.06 -6.58 -6.69
N THR A 137 -2.84 -5.99 -5.80
CA THR A 137 -2.49 -4.72 -5.15
C THR A 137 -1.68 -5.06 -3.90
N VAL A 138 -0.50 -4.44 -3.75
CA VAL A 138 0.45 -4.79 -2.70
C VAL A 138 0.82 -3.57 -1.88
N ILE A 139 0.75 -3.70 -0.57
CA ILE A 139 1.35 -2.77 0.40
C ILE A 139 2.38 -3.58 1.19
N ALA A 140 3.65 -3.20 1.08
CA ALA A 140 4.74 -3.84 1.80
C ALA A 140 4.67 -3.57 3.30
N ASP A 141 5.69 -3.97 4.03
CA ASP A 141 5.77 -3.73 5.48
C ASP A 141 6.04 -2.26 5.79
N ARG A 142 5.64 -1.84 7.00
CA ARG A 142 6.01 -0.57 7.61
C ARG A 142 5.65 0.66 6.77
N CYS A 143 4.49 0.61 6.11
CA CYS A 143 3.92 1.76 5.41
C CYS A 143 3.00 2.57 6.32
N PHE A 144 3.07 3.89 6.23
CA PHE A 144 2.13 4.81 6.87
C PHE A 144 1.24 5.47 5.82
N ILE A 145 -0.01 5.06 5.77
CA ILE A 145 -1.01 5.52 4.80
C ILE A 145 -2.04 6.36 5.55
N LEU A 146 -2.04 7.66 5.30
CA LEU A 146 -2.85 8.61 6.03
C LEU A 146 -4.29 8.67 5.50
N ASN A 147 -5.13 9.47 6.18
CA ASN A 147 -6.58 9.51 5.98
C ASN A 147 -7.01 9.77 4.53
N GLY A 148 -7.97 8.98 4.06
CA GLY A 148 -8.65 9.21 2.78
C GLY A 148 -7.76 8.99 1.57
N VAL A 149 -6.73 8.16 1.70
CA VAL A 149 -5.91 7.72 0.56
C VAL A 149 -6.69 6.68 -0.24
N THR A 150 -6.63 6.80 -1.57
CA THR A 150 -7.16 5.80 -2.50
C THR A 150 -5.99 5.12 -3.22
N ILE A 151 -5.96 3.80 -3.16
CA ILE A 151 -5.00 2.94 -3.85
C ILE A 151 -5.79 2.04 -4.79
N HIS A 152 -5.73 2.35 -6.07
CA HIS A 152 -6.43 1.56 -7.09
C HIS A 152 -5.70 0.25 -7.40
N HIS A 153 -6.31 -0.54 -8.26
CA HIS A 153 -5.89 -1.90 -8.61
C HIS A 153 -4.42 -2.00 -9.09
N ASN A 154 -3.78 -3.12 -8.79
CA ASN A 154 -2.41 -3.45 -9.21
C ASN A 154 -1.34 -2.41 -8.79
N CYS A 155 -1.63 -1.58 -7.78
CA CYS A 155 -0.63 -0.70 -7.20
C CYS A 155 0.31 -1.49 -6.30
N HIS A 156 1.59 -1.13 -6.32
CA HIS A 156 2.59 -1.67 -5.41
C HIS A 156 3.22 -0.54 -4.60
N VAL A 157 3.09 -0.59 -3.27
CA VAL A 157 3.54 0.46 -2.36
C VAL A 157 4.58 -0.09 -1.37
N GLY A 158 5.68 0.60 -1.23
CA GLY A 158 6.71 0.31 -0.23
C GLY A 158 7.70 -0.78 -0.64
N LEU A 159 7.70 -1.22 -1.89
CA LEU A 159 8.59 -2.28 -2.38
C LEU A 159 9.98 -1.74 -2.75
N GLY A 160 10.95 -2.67 -2.82
CA GLY A 160 12.33 -2.42 -3.17
C GLY A 160 13.22 -2.16 -1.95
N ASP A 161 14.53 -2.15 -2.19
CA ASP A 161 15.52 -1.94 -1.14
C ASP A 161 16.09 -0.53 -1.17
N ILE A 162 16.32 0.00 0.02
CA ILE A 162 17.18 1.16 0.23
C ILE A 162 18.36 0.67 1.04
N PRO A 163 19.58 0.70 0.49
CA PRO A 163 20.77 0.30 1.23
C PRO A 163 20.89 1.09 2.54
N ASN A 164 21.13 0.39 3.65
CA ASN A 164 21.42 1.00 4.95
C ASN A 164 20.32 1.96 5.48
N SER A 165 19.04 1.66 5.26
CA SER A 165 17.96 2.48 5.81
C SER A 165 18.09 2.61 7.33
N VAL A 166 18.06 3.85 7.82
CA VAL A 166 18.00 4.13 9.25
C VAL A 166 16.66 3.61 9.77
N GLU A 167 16.70 2.95 10.92
CA GLU A 167 15.48 2.46 11.56
C GLU A 167 14.53 3.62 11.86
N LYS A 168 13.36 3.59 11.28
CA LYS A 168 12.27 4.55 11.47
C LYS A 168 11.01 3.80 11.85
N ASP A 169 10.05 4.52 12.40
CA ASP A 169 8.74 3.95 12.69
C ASP A 169 8.07 3.43 11.41
N TYR A 170 8.21 4.17 10.30
CA TYR A 170 7.69 3.79 8.99
C TYR A 170 8.71 4.04 7.88
N ASP A 171 8.73 3.15 6.90
CA ASP A 171 9.62 3.26 5.74
C ASP A 171 9.00 4.14 4.64
N THR A 172 7.76 3.89 4.26
CA THR A 172 7.05 4.59 3.17
C THR A 172 5.84 5.34 3.69
N ILE A 173 5.67 6.59 3.27
CA ILE A 173 4.60 7.46 3.77
C ILE A 173 3.75 7.96 2.60
N ILE A 174 2.45 7.69 2.66
CA ILE A 174 1.45 8.24 1.73
C ILE A 174 0.54 9.16 2.52
N CYS A 175 0.74 10.48 2.38
CA CYS A 175 -0.03 11.45 3.15
C CYS A 175 -1.50 11.53 2.69
N SER A 176 -2.30 12.22 3.50
CA SER A 176 -3.76 12.27 3.37
C SER A 176 -4.23 12.68 1.98
N LYS A 177 -5.31 12.03 1.53
CA LYS A 177 -5.98 12.34 0.25
C LYS A 177 -5.10 12.19 -0.98
N CYS A 178 -4.04 11.39 -0.92
CA CYS A 178 -3.34 10.95 -2.11
C CYS A 178 -4.21 9.97 -2.89
N ASN A 179 -4.06 9.97 -4.22
CA ASN A 179 -4.72 9.03 -5.11
C ASN A 179 -3.66 8.36 -5.99
N LEU A 180 -3.58 7.05 -5.92
CA LEU A 180 -2.71 6.21 -6.75
C LEU A 180 -3.59 5.48 -7.75
N ASN A 181 -3.58 5.90 -9.02
CA ASN A 181 -4.33 5.21 -10.06
C ASN A 181 -3.76 3.80 -10.34
N GLY A 182 -4.45 3.02 -11.16
CA GLY A 182 -4.06 1.63 -11.41
C GLY A 182 -2.61 1.47 -11.89
N PHE A 183 -1.97 0.38 -11.48
CA PHE A 183 -0.59 0.03 -11.84
C PHE A 183 0.48 1.05 -11.41
N VAL A 184 0.23 1.82 -10.38
CA VAL A 184 1.24 2.73 -9.81
C VAL A 184 2.18 1.95 -8.90
N HIS A 185 3.48 2.24 -9.02
CA HIS A 185 4.50 1.70 -8.13
C HIS A 185 5.09 2.84 -7.29
N VAL A 186 5.15 2.63 -5.97
CA VAL A 186 5.79 3.55 -5.02
C VAL A 186 6.87 2.80 -4.28
N GLY A 187 8.12 3.16 -4.54
CA GLY A 187 9.28 2.52 -3.93
C GLY A 187 9.43 2.81 -2.44
N LYS A 188 10.10 1.90 -1.74
CA LYS A 188 10.42 1.99 -0.31
C LYS A 188 11.07 3.33 0.03
N GLY A 189 10.75 3.88 1.18
CA GLY A 189 11.30 5.15 1.65
C GLY A 189 10.75 6.40 0.95
N SER A 190 9.81 6.25 0.03
CA SER A 190 9.19 7.41 -0.60
C SER A 190 8.19 8.09 0.32
N GLU A 191 8.00 9.40 0.10
CA GLU A 191 7.01 10.19 0.80
C GLU A 191 6.19 11.00 -0.19
N LEU A 192 4.91 10.69 -0.28
CA LEU A 192 3.95 11.43 -1.07
C LEU A 192 3.19 12.38 -0.16
N SER A 193 3.41 13.70 -0.29
CA SER A 193 2.70 14.68 0.51
C SER A 193 1.22 14.78 0.12
N SER A 194 0.42 15.32 1.03
CA SER A 194 -1.04 15.33 0.95
C SER A 194 -1.58 15.83 -0.39
N GLY A 195 -2.58 15.13 -0.92
CA GLY A 195 -3.22 15.47 -2.18
C GLY A 195 -2.37 15.21 -3.42
N THR A 196 -1.31 14.42 -3.31
CA THR A 196 -0.57 13.95 -4.50
C THR A 196 -1.45 13.01 -5.31
N PHE A 197 -1.59 13.29 -6.60
CA PHE A 197 -2.31 12.48 -7.56
C PHE A 197 -1.32 11.81 -8.52
N VAL A 198 -1.34 10.48 -8.58
CA VAL A 198 -0.41 9.71 -9.42
C VAL A 198 -1.19 9.06 -10.55
N ARG A 199 -0.82 9.41 -11.79
CA ARG A 199 -1.42 8.83 -12.99
C ARG A 199 -1.10 7.32 -13.07
N GLU A 200 -1.98 6.58 -13.74
CA GLU A 200 -1.79 5.16 -14.00
C GLU A 200 -0.43 4.85 -14.66
N TRP A 201 0.13 3.69 -14.34
CA TRP A 201 1.41 3.18 -14.88
C TRP A 201 2.64 3.99 -14.48
N MET A 202 2.54 4.91 -13.54
CA MET A 202 3.68 5.67 -13.07
C MET A 202 4.46 4.92 -12.00
N CYS A 203 5.77 5.13 -12.02
CA CYS A 203 6.68 4.65 -10.99
C CYS A 203 7.28 5.84 -10.23
N ILE A 204 7.17 5.79 -8.92
CA ILE A 204 7.88 6.65 -7.98
C ILE A 204 8.96 5.79 -7.35
N ALA A 205 10.21 5.99 -7.77
CA ALA A 205 11.32 5.16 -7.33
C ALA A 205 11.68 5.39 -5.85
N PRO A 206 12.43 4.46 -5.22
CA PRO A 206 12.73 4.51 -3.78
C PRO A 206 13.30 5.85 -3.31
N GLY A 207 12.90 6.26 -2.10
CA GLY A 207 13.38 7.47 -1.45
C GLY A 207 12.89 8.79 -2.02
N ALA A 208 12.03 8.78 -3.04
CA ALA A 208 11.52 9.99 -3.66
C ALA A 208 10.57 10.78 -2.72
N PHE A 209 10.44 12.06 -3.00
CA PHE A 209 9.56 12.97 -2.29
C PHE A 209 8.70 13.77 -3.26
N THR A 210 7.40 13.85 -3.01
CA THR A 210 6.50 14.76 -3.72
C THR A 210 5.94 15.80 -2.76
N ALA A 211 5.94 17.06 -3.19
CA ALA A 211 5.32 18.13 -2.40
C ALA A 211 3.78 18.02 -2.44
N MET A 212 3.11 18.83 -1.61
CA MET A 212 1.65 18.81 -1.51
C MET A 212 0.97 19.19 -2.82
N GLY A 213 -0.07 18.42 -3.20
CA GLY A 213 -0.90 18.70 -4.36
C GLY A 213 -0.23 18.42 -5.72
N GLU A 214 0.84 17.65 -5.75
CA GLU A 214 1.53 17.32 -7.00
C GLU A 214 0.72 16.36 -7.87
N HIS A 215 0.80 16.57 -9.18
CA HIS A 215 0.24 15.66 -10.19
C HIS A 215 1.39 14.92 -10.90
N ILE A 216 1.56 13.66 -10.59
CA ILE A 216 2.64 12.82 -11.11
C ILE A 216 2.17 12.16 -12.41
N VAL A 217 2.67 12.66 -13.53
CA VAL A 217 2.34 12.19 -14.89
C VAL A 217 3.56 11.63 -15.62
N LYS A 218 4.68 11.50 -14.94
CA LYS A 218 5.95 10.90 -15.41
C LYS A 218 6.59 10.14 -14.27
N ASN A 219 7.44 9.16 -14.61
CA ASN A 219 8.21 8.43 -13.60
C ASN A 219 9.10 9.37 -12.78
N VAL A 220 9.20 9.09 -11.50
CA VAL A 220 9.99 9.87 -10.54
C VAL A 220 11.26 9.09 -10.21
N PRO A 221 12.45 9.64 -10.50
CA PRO A 221 13.71 8.97 -10.19
C PRO A 221 13.95 8.76 -8.69
N PRO A 222 14.86 7.84 -8.31
CA PRO A 222 15.22 7.62 -6.92
C PRO A 222 15.67 8.90 -6.22
N PHE A 223 15.23 9.10 -4.99
CA PHE A 223 15.55 10.26 -4.13
C PHE A 223 15.27 11.63 -4.76
N ALA A 224 14.48 11.68 -5.82
CA ALA A 224 14.11 12.94 -6.45
C ALA A 224 13.10 13.70 -5.59
N LYS A 225 13.14 15.03 -5.70
CA LYS A 225 12.15 15.94 -5.13
C LYS A 225 11.29 16.53 -6.24
N ILE A 226 9.98 16.26 -6.17
CA ILE A 226 9.00 16.86 -7.08
C ILE A 226 8.31 18.02 -6.37
N LEU A 227 8.37 19.19 -7.01
CA LEU A 227 7.75 20.42 -6.55
C LEU A 227 7.27 21.22 -7.75
N LYS A 228 6.01 21.68 -7.72
CA LYS A 228 5.35 22.42 -8.84
C LYS A 228 5.41 21.62 -10.15
N ASN A 229 5.12 20.30 -10.05
CA ASN A 229 5.16 19.33 -11.16
C ASN A 229 6.52 19.26 -11.89
N ARG A 230 7.60 19.63 -11.22
CA ARG A 230 8.96 19.59 -11.75
C ARG A 230 9.89 18.82 -10.85
N ASN A 231 10.81 18.10 -11.47
CA ASN A 231 11.91 17.47 -10.74
C ASN A 231 12.96 18.53 -10.37
N HIS A 232 13.20 18.72 -9.08
CA HIS A 232 14.20 19.64 -8.53
C HIS A 232 15.51 18.94 -8.17
N GLY A 233 15.74 17.74 -8.74
CA GLY A 233 16.95 16.97 -8.49
C GLY A 233 16.85 16.10 -7.23
N THR A 234 18.02 15.66 -6.77
CA THR A 234 18.14 14.77 -5.63
C THR A 234 17.84 15.51 -4.32
N PHE A 235 17.04 14.89 -3.47
CA PHE A 235 16.74 15.41 -2.14
C PHE A 235 17.84 14.99 -1.15
N GLU A 236 18.86 15.81 -0.98
CA GLU A 236 20.07 15.49 -0.20
C GLU A 236 19.78 15.12 1.27
N ASP A 237 18.78 15.75 1.89
CA ASP A 237 18.40 15.41 3.25
C ASP A 237 17.88 13.97 3.38
N ARG A 238 17.22 13.47 2.34
CA ARG A 238 16.77 12.07 2.31
C ARG A 238 17.95 11.11 2.11
N LEU A 239 18.93 11.48 1.29
CA LEU A 239 20.15 10.67 1.15
C LEU A 239 20.88 10.51 2.47
N LYS A 240 21.01 11.59 3.24
CA LYS A 240 21.58 11.54 4.61
C LYS A 240 20.74 10.68 5.53
N LEU A 241 19.42 10.82 5.45
CA LEU A 241 18.46 10.08 6.25
C LEU A 241 18.54 8.57 6.01
N PHE A 242 18.82 8.15 4.78
CA PHE A 242 18.97 6.75 4.39
C PHE A 242 20.43 6.28 4.38
N ASN A 243 21.35 7.09 4.87
CA ASN A 243 22.78 6.78 4.96
C ASN A 243 23.36 6.21 3.65
N VAL A 244 22.97 6.81 2.52
CA VAL A 244 23.38 6.39 1.17
C VAL A 244 24.88 6.67 0.97
N SER A 245 25.64 5.68 0.52
CA SER A 245 27.08 5.82 0.29
C SER A 245 27.40 6.78 -0.86
N SER A 246 28.63 7.27 -0.91
CA SER A 246 29.08 8.15 -2.01
C SER A 246 29.08 7.48 -3.38
N ASP A 247 29.26 6.16 -3.43
CA ASP A 247 29.23 5.40 -4.68
C ASP A 247 27.79 5.10 -5.11
N ASP A 248 26.90 4.75 -4.18
CA ASP A 248 25.46 4.68 -4.45
C ASP A 248 24.92 6.02 -4.92
N LEU A 249 25.41 7.13 -4.34
CA LEU A 249 25.04 8.49 -4.73
C LEU A 249 25.41 8.81 -6.19
N LYS A 250 26.58 8.36 -6.66
CA LYS A 250 26.98 8.53 -8.06
C LYS A 250 26.06 7.77 -9.00
N ASN A 251 25.74 6.54 -8.65
CA ASN A 251 24.82 5.70 -9.43
C ASN A 251 23.41 6.33 -9.46
N ILE A 252 22.90 6.79 -8.32
CA ILE A 252 21.60 7.47 -8.20
C ILE A 252 21.59 8.76 -9.03
N LYS A 253 22.66 9.57 -8.96
CA LYS A 253 22.77 10.81 -9.76
C LYS A 253 22.79 10.54 -11.26
N SER A 254 23.43 9.47 -11.70
CA SER A 254 23.40 9.07 -13.11
C SER A 254 22.00 8.67 -13.57
N MET A 255 21.24 7.98 -12.74
CA MET A 255 19.83 7.61 -13.00
C MET A 255 18.91 8.83 -13.04
N VAL A 256 19.10 9.78 -12.12
CA VAL A 256 18.31 11.03 -12.08
C VAL A 256 18.60 11.94 -13.27
N ALA A 257 19.81 11.89 -13.80
CA ALA A 257 20.22 12.67 -14.95
C ALA A 257 19.74 12.09 -16.30
N MET A 258 19.26 10.85 -16.32
CA MET A 258 18.67 10.28 -17.54
C MET A 258 17.43 11.09 -17.95
N PRO A 259 17.30 11.46 -19.24
CA PRO A 259 16.11 12.16 -19.71
C PRO A 259 14.90 11.28 -19.46
N MET A 260 13.89 11.83 -18.77
CA MET A 260 12.59 11.17 -18.65
C MET A 260 12.02 11.07 -20.06
N PHE A 261 12.12 9.88 -20.67
CA PHE A 261 11.53 9.63 -21.97
C PHE A 261 10.02 9.77 -21.90
N TYR A 262 9.44 10.45 -22.88
CA TYR A 262 8.04 10.81 -23.02
C TYR A 262 7.16 9.61 -23.30
#